data_0d0d4bb9f8b823e9b7652794d656908c
#
_entry.id   0d0d4bb9f8b823e9b7652794d656908c
#
_cell.length_a   1.000
_cell.length_b   1.000
_cell.length_c   1.000
_cell.angle_alpha   90.00
_cell.angle_beta   90.00
_cell.angle_gamma   90.00
#
_symmetry.space_group_name_H-M   'P 1'
#
loop_
_entity.id
_entity.type
_entity.pdbx_description
1 polymer ?
#
loop_
_entity_poly.entity_id
_entity_poly.type
_entity_poly.pdbx_seq_one_letter_code
_entity_poly.pdbx_strand_id
1 'polypeptide(L)'
;ESDSNSLIIEEREIKLNDGKKTNLQFVSTADMQKDAKDLSLKFLPYSLLISILFSAIISLIYAKSIKNNIQEIKIVTDKMMKLDKKMSLKVSSNDEVGELKQQINDLYSTLLRTIDDLEFKNKEILKLEKLKYDFFKGASHELKTP
;
A
#
# COMPACT_ATOMS: atom_id res chain seq x y z
N GLU A 1 -29.98 18.24 -29.33
CA GLU A 1 -31.47 18.34 -29.36
C GLU A 1 -31.95 19.09 -30.58
N SER A 2 -31.32 20.20 -30.92
CA SER A 2 -31.66 20.99 -32.09
C SER A 2 -31.32 20.28 -33.41
N ASP A 3 -30.24 19.52 -33.46
CA ASP A 3 -29.79 18.84 -34.68
C ASP A 3 -30.70 17.67 -35.09
N SER A 4 -31.24 16.93 -34.12
CA SER A 4 -32.18 15.84 -34.44
C SER A 4 -33.52 16.38 -34.95
N ASN A 5 -33.97 17.50 -34.43
CA ASN A 5 -35.18 18.17 -34.91
C ASN A 5 -35.01 18.78 -36.30
N SER A 6 -33.85 19.36 -36.58
CA SER A 6 -33.55 19.92 -37.91
C SER A 6 -33.46 18.86 -38.99
N LEU A 7 -32.85 17.68 -38.68
CA LEU A 7 -32.84 16.53 -39.56
C LEU A 7 -34.24 15.96 -39.81
N ILE A 8 -35.11 15.94 -38.82
CA ILE A 8 -36.50 15.53 -38.95
C ILE A 8 -37.30 16.47 -39.89
N ILE A 9 -37.03 17.75 -39.78
CA ILE A 9 -37.68 18.81 -40.63
C ILE A 9 -37.19 18.73 -42.06
N GLU A 10 -35.88 18.59 -42.28
CA GLU A 10 -35.28 18.47 -43.64
C GLU A 10 -35.80 17.24 -44.38
N GLU A 11 -35.92 16.13 -43.79
CA GLU A 11 -36.47 14.94 -44.42
C GLU A 11 -37.96 15.00 -44.64
N ARG A 12 -38.71 15.75 -43.88
CA ARG A 12 -40.11 16.05 -44.17
C ARG A 12 -40.28 16.82 -45.48
N GLU A 13 -39.41 17.73 -45.80
CA GLU A 13 -39.46 18.46 -47.08
C GLU A 13 -39.09 17.58 -48.27
N ILE A 14 -38.13 16.70 -48.15
CA ILE A 14 -37.72 15.73 -49.18
C ILE A 14 -38.81 14.69 -49.40
N LYS A 15 -39.66 14.43 -48.46
CA LYS A 15 -40.74 13.43 -48.49
C LYS A 15 -41.96 13.76 -49.26
N LEU A 16 -42.18 14.99 -49.59
CA LEU A 16 -43.22 15.36 -50.54
C LEU A 16 -43.07 14.66 -51.88
N ASN A 17 -41.85 14.18 -52.20
CA ASN A 17 -41.51 13.48 -53.42
C ASN A 17 -41.37 11.96 -53.30
N ASP A 18 -41.00 11.42 -52.10
CA ASP A 18 -40.63 10.02 -51.92
C ASP A 18 -41.59 9.16 -51.13
N GLY A 19 -42.64 9.70 -50.56
CA GLY A 19 -43.68 8.96 -49.91
C GLY A 19 -43.46 8.47 -48.49
N LYS A 20 -44.39 7.66 -47.97
CA LYS A 20 -44.52 7.25 -46.58
C LYS A 20 -43.39 6.43 -45.99
N LYS A 21 -42.56 5.73 -46.81
CA LYS A 21 -41.49 4.88 -46.33
C LYS A 21 -40.37 5.67 -45.67
N THR A 22 -39.96 6.80 -46.19
CA THR A 22 -38.95 7.68 -45.65
C THR A 22 -39.41 8.33 -44.37
N ASN A 23 -40.69 8.62 -44.21
CA ASN A 23 -41.34 9.10 -43.01
C ASN A 23 -41.22 8.10 -41.83
N LEU A 24 -41.51 6.83 -42.10
CA LEU A 24 -41.47 5.79 -41.11
C LEU A 24 -40.05 5.50 -40.61
N GLN A 25 -39.07 5.47 -41.49
CA GLN A 25 -37.66 5.32 -41.11
C GLN A 25 -37.14 6.47 -40.23
N PHE A 26 -37.61 7.66 -40.49
CA PHE A 26 -37.16 8.86 -39.78
C PHE A 26 -37.76 8.93 -38.37
N VAL A 27 -39.04 8.66 -38.24
CA VAL A 27 -39.69 8.53 -36.93
C VAL A 27 -39.10 7.41 -36.11
N SER A 28 -38.74 6.28 -36.74
CA SER A 28 -38.07 5.16 -36.12
C SER A 28 -36.69 5.54 -35.57
N THR A 29 -35.91 6.34 -36.31
CA THR A 29 -34.60 6.79 -35.84
C THR A 29 -34.70 7.75 -34.66
N ALA A 30 -35.70 8.65 -34.65
CA ALA A 30 -35.94 9.56 -33.53
C ALA A 30 -36.40 8.83 -32.28
N ASP A 31 -37.28 7.82 -32.43
CA ASP A 31 -37.72 6.99 -31.34
C ASP A 31 -36.55 6.13 -30.77
N MET A 32 -35.69 5.62 -31.62
CA MET A 32 -34.47 4.88 -31.18
C MET A 32 -33.54 5.77 -30.35
N GLN A 33 -33.32 7.01 -30.74
CA GLN A 33 -32.51 7.95 -29.95
C GLN A 33 -33.14 8.28 -28.60
N LYS A 34 -34.46 8.44 -28.55
CA LYS A 34 -35.19 8.69 -27.31
C LYS A 34 -35.16 7.46 -26.38
N ASP A 35 -35.32 6.27 -26.91
CA ASP A 35 -35.21 5.02 -26.18
C ASP A 35 -33.82 4.79 -25.65
N ALA A 36 -32.78 5.11 -26.43
CA ALA A 36 -31.38 5.04 -26.01
C ALA A 36 -31.09 6.01 -24.86
N LYS A 37 -31.62 7.22 -24.90
CA LYS A 37 -31.50 8.19 -23.80
C LYS A 37 -32.20 7.69 -22.52
N ASP A 38 -33.40 7.18 -22.63
CA ASP A 38 -34.17 6.67 -21.50
C ASP A 38 -33.51 5.44 -20.88
N LEU A 39 -32.95 4.56 -21.73
CA LEU A 39 -32.16 3.41 -21.28
C LEU A 39 -30.89 3.84 -20.54
N SER A 40 -30.16 4.80 -21.08
CA SER A 40 -28.95 5.37 -20.43
C SER A 40 -29.28 5.98 -19.07
N LEU A 41 -30.37 6.72 -18.97
CA LEU A 41 -30.81 7.31 -17.70
C LEU A 41 -31.28 6.28 -16.69
N LYS A 42 -31.85 5.16 -17.14
CA LYS A 42 -32.23 4.04 -16.28
C LYS A 42 -31.02 3.28 -15.75
N PHE A 43 -30.00 3.07 -16.56
CA PHE A 43 -28.79 2.33 -16.18
C PHE A 43 -27.79 3.15 -15.35
N LEU A 44 -27.84 4.47 -15.43
CA LEU A 44 -26.93 5.36 -14.73
C LEU A 44 -26.93 5.15 -13.20
N PRO A 45 -28.07 5.09 -12.49
CA PRO A 45 -28.08 4.81 -11.06
C PRO A 45 -27.60 3.39 -10.72
N TYR A 46 -27.87 2.41 -11.57
CA TYR A 46 -27.38 1.04 -11.37
C TYR A 46 -25.86 0.94 -11.52
N SER A 47 -25.30 1.59 -12.52
CA SER A 47 -23.85 1.61 -12.73
C SER A 47 -23.13 2.33 -11.59
N LEU A 48 -23.71 3.40 -11.05
CA LEU A 48 -23.18 4.09 -9.87
C LEU A 48 -23.21 3.18 -8.63
N LEU A 49 -24.32 2.49 -8.39
CA LEU A 49 -24.43 1.55 -7.28
C LEU A 49 -23.40 0.42 -7.36
N ILE A 50 -23.24 -0.17 -8.55
CA ILE A 50 -22.25 -1.24 -8.77
C ILE A 50 -20.84 -0.71 -8.56
N SER A 51 -20.53 0.48 -9.05
CA SER A 51 -19.22 1.11 -8.87
C SER A 51 -18.91 1.38 -7.40
N ILE A 52 -19.88 1.87 -6.64
CA ILE A 52 -19.72 2.12 -5.20
C ILE A 52 -19.50 0.80 -4.44
N LEU A 53 -20.29 -0.23 -4.74
CA LEU A 53 -20.13 -1.54 -4.12
C LEU A 53 -18.77 -2.16 -4.44
N PHE A 54 -18.32 -2.07 -5.68
CA PHE A 54 -17.03 -2.59 -6.11
C PHE A 54 -15.88 -1.86 -5.42
N SER A 55 -15.96 -0.54 -5.36
CA SER A 55 -15.01 0.31 -4.65
C SER A 55 -14.95 -0.02 -3.14
N ALA A 56 -16.10 -0.22 -2.52
CA ALA A 56 -16.17 -0.59 -1.11
C ALA A 56 -15.52 -1.96 -0.83
N ILE A 57 -15.75 -2.95 -1.69
CA ILE A 57 -15.13 -4.28 -1.56
C ILE A 57 -13.62 -4.19 -1.67
N ILE A 58 -13.12 -3.49 -2.68
CA ILE A 58 -11.68 -3.28 -2.88
C ILE A 58 -11.07 -2.56 -1.66
N SER A 59 -11.73 -1.52 -1.18
CA SER A 59 -11.30 -0.76 0.00
C SER A 59 -11.19 -1.63 1.25
N LEU A 60 -12.15 -2.52 1.48
CA LEU A 60 -12.14 -3.45 2.61
C LEU A 60 -11.00 -4.46 2.51
N ILE A 61 -10.73 -4.98 1.31
CA ILE A 61 -9.61 -5.91 1.08
C ILE A 61 -8.27 -5.22 1.38
N TYR A 62 -8.09 -4.00 0.88
CA TYR A 62 -6.89 -3.22 1.14
C TYR A 62 -6.72 -2.89 2.63
N ALA A 63 -7.78 -2.45 3.28
CA ALA A 63 -7.76 -2.13 4.70
C ALA A 63 -7.37 -3.34 5.55
N LYS A 64 -7.90 -4.51 5.23
CA LYS A 64 -7.56 -5.77 5.91
C LYS A 64 -6.10 -6.16 5.69
N SER A 65 -5.61 -6.01 4.46
CA SER A 65 -4.21 -6.30 4.13
C SER A 65 -3.24 -5.39 4.88
N ILE A 66 -3.52 -4.10 4.91
CA ILE A 66 -2.71 -3.12 5.65
C ILE A 66 -2.74 -3.42 7.15
N LYS A 67 -3.90 -3.71 7.71
CA LYS A 67 -4.05 -4.05 9.13
C LYS A 67 -3.22 -5.28 9.50
N ASN A 68 -3.25 -6.33 8.69
CA ASN A 68 -2.48 -7.54 8.94
C ASN A 68 -0.98 -7.28 8.89
N ASN A 69 -0.51 -6.50 7.91
CA ASN A 69 0.90 -6.12 7.79
C ASN A 69 1.38 -5.29 8.98
N ILE A 70 0.58 -4.32 9.42
CA ILE A 70 0.91 -3.49 10.58
C ILE A 70 0.95 -4.34 11.86
N GLN A 71 0.04 -5.28 12.01
CA GLN A 71 0.00 -6.17 13.17
C GLN A 71 1.22 -7.11 13.19
N GLU A 72 1.63 -7.63 12.04
CA GLU A 72 2.85 -8.42 11.90
C GLU A 72 4.08 -7.61 12.31
N ILE A 73 4.21 -6.39 11.80
CA ILE A 73 5.29 -5.46 12.15
C ILE A 73 5.31 -5.22 13.66
N LYS A 74 4.16 -4.97 14.26
CA LYS A 74 4.03 -4.75 15.71
C LYS A 74 4.51 -5.95 16.52
N ILE A 75 4.07 -7.15 16.18
CA ILE A 75 4.43 -8.37 16.89
C ILE A 75 5.93 -8.66 16.78
N VAL A 76 6.47 -8.55 15.57
CA VAL A 76 7.88 -8.83 15.31
C VAL A 76 8.78 -7.78 15.95
N THR A 77 8.42 -6.50 15.87
CA THR A 77 9.18 -5.43 16.53
C THR A 77 9.17 -5.54 18.05
N ASP A 78 8.06 -5.98 18.66
CA ASP A 78 8.01 -6.29 20.08
C ASP A 78 9.04 -7.39 20.47
N LYS A 79 9.16 -8.42 19.66
CA LYS A 79 10.14 -9.49 19.85
C LYS A 79 11.58 -9.00 19.60
N MET A 80 11.77 -8.12 18.62
CA MET A 80 13.05 -7.46 18.37
C MET A 80 13.49 -6.60 19.57
N MET A 81 12.55 -5.91 20.20
CA MET A 81 12.82 -5.12 21.42
C MET A 81 13.29 -6.01 22.59
N LYS A 82 12.89 -7.27 22.60
CA LYS A 82 13.37 -8.27 23.56
C LYS A 82 14.70 -8.91 23.16
N LEU A 83 15.33 -8.41 22.08
CA LEU A 83 16.62 -8.86 21.55
C LEU A 83 16.63 -10.33 21.10
N ASP A 84 15.53 -10.81 20.54
CA ASP A 84 15.49 -12.12 19.90
C ASP A 84 16.23 -12.06 18.55
N LYS A 85 17.44 -12.62 18.53
CA LYS A 85 18.35 -12.59 17.37
C LYS A 85 17.81 -13.30 16.12
N LYS A 86 16.80 -14.14 16.27
CA LYS A 86 16.20 -14.90 15.16
C LYS A 86 15.02 -14.22 14.51
N MET A 87 14.59 -13.08 15.01
CA MET A 87 13.43 -12.38 14.47
C MET A 87 13.77 -11.55 13.24
N SER A 88 12.97 -11.75 12.22
CA SER A 88 12.98 -10.92 11.00
C SER A 88 11.58 -10.79 10.44
N LEU A 89 11.30 -9.68 9.78
CA LEU A 89 10.05 -9.47 9.05
C LEU A 89 10.13 -10.15 7.68
N LYS A 90 9.06 -10.84 7.30
CA LYS A 90 8.97 -11.46 5.98
C LYS A 90 8.59 -10.41 4.95
N VAL A 91 9.51 -10.11 4.05
CA VAL A 91 9.25 -9.18 2.94
C VAL A 91 8.57 -9.95 1.82
N SER A 92 7.25 -9.76 1.68
CA SER A 92 6.43 -10.45 0.68
C SER A 92 5.89 -9.54 -0.41
N SER A 93 6.05 -8.22 -0.28
CA SER A 93 5.55 -7.25 -1.25
C SER A 93 6.66 -6.30 -1.70
N ASN A 94 6.54 -5.79 -2.92
CA ASN A 94 7.46 -4.81 -3.51
C ASN A 94 6.91 -3.39 -3.43
N ASP A 95 6.04 -3.13 -2.49
CA ASP A 95 5.44 -1.82 -2.23
C ASP A 95 6.15 -1.13 -1.04
N GLU A 96 5.62 0.02 -0.62
CA GLU A 96 6.17 0.82 0.49
C GLU A 96 6.18 0.03 1.81
N VAL A 97 5.23 -0.89 2.00
CA VAL A 97 5.18 -1.77 3.18
C VAL A 97 6.34 -2.77 3.16
N GLY A 98 6.64 -3.35 2.00
CA GLY A 98 7.78 -4.24 1.81
C GLY A 98 9.10 -3.53 2.05
N GLU A 99 9.24 -2.31 1.54
CA GLU A 99 10.41 -1.46 1.78
C GLU A 99 10.59 -1.14 3.27
N LEU A 100 9.50 -0.78 3.95
CA LEU A 100 9.53 -0.53 5.39
C LEU A 100 9.98 -1.76 6.18
N LYS A 101 9.47 -2.94 5.85
CA LYS A 101 9.88 -4.20 6.47
C LYS A 101 11.38 -4.47 6.27
N GLN A 102 11.88 -4.22 5.07
CA GLN A 102 13.30 -4.37 4.77
C GLN A 102 14.15 -3.41 5.59
N GLN A 103 13.76 -2.15 5.68
CA GLN A 103 14.45 -1.15 6.49
C GLN A 103 14.47 -1.51 7.98
N ILE A 104 13.39 -2.05 8.50
CA ILE A 104 13.32 -2.53 9.88
C ILE A 104 14.27 -3.70 10.10
N ASN A 105 14.34 -4.65 9.18
CA ASN A 105 15.28 -5.77 9.25
C ASN A 105 16.73 -5.29 9.23
N ASP A 106 17.05 -4.34 8.36
CA ASP A 106 18.40 -3.77 8.25
C ASP A 106 18.80 -2.99 9.52
N LEU A 107 17.86 -2.20 10.04
CA LEU A 107 18.05 -1.49 11.31
C LEU A 107 18.31 -2.47 12.46
N TYR A 108 17.53 -3.53 12.54
CA TYR A 108 17.66 -4.53 13.58
C TYR A 108 18.99 -5.29 13.49
N SER A 109 19.43 -5.68 12.29
CA SER A 109 20.71 -6.34 12.10
C SER A 109 21.88 -5.42 12.47
N THR A 110 21.78 -4.14 12.15
CA THR A 110 22.78 -3.12 12.53
C THR A 110 22.82 -2.94 14.04
N LEU A 111 21.65 -2.91 14.69
CA LEU A 111 21.55 -2.82 16.14
C LEU A 111 22.23 -4.02 16.83
N LEU A 112 21.94 -5.24 16.38
CA LEU A 112 22.54 -6.45 16.93
C LEU A 112 24.06 -6.45 16.77
N ARG A 113 24.58 -6.01 15.61
CA ARG A 113 26.01 -5.89 15.36
C ARG A 113 26.63 -4.86 16.30
N THR A 114 25.99 -3.72 16.50
CA THR A 114 26.44 -2.69 17.42
C THR A 114 26.49 -3.20 18.86
N ILE A 115 25.51 -3.95 19.29
CA ILE A 115 25.49 -4.58 20.62
C ILE A 115 26.66 -5.55 20.77
N ASP A 116 26.90 -6.41 19.79
CA ASP A 116 28.02 -7.35 19.82
C ASP A 116 29.37 -6.62 19.88
N ASP A 117 29.53 -5.53 19.12
CA ASP A 117 30.73 -4.70 19.16
C ASP A 117 30.91 -4.01 20.52
N LEU A 118 29.85 -3.51 21.11
CA LEU A 118 29.89 -2.93 22.47
C LEU A 118 30.24 -3.95 23.54
N GLU A 119 29.68 -5.15 23.47
CA GLU A 119 30.01 -6.24 24.37
C GLU A 119 31.47 -6.63 24.25
N PHE A 120 32.00 -6.72 23.05
CA PHE A 120 33.42 -7.02 22.78
C PHE A 120 34.33 -5.95 23.39
N LYS A 121 34.05 -4.66 23.10
CA LYS A 121 34.79 -3.53 23.67
C LYS A 121 34.71 -3.51 25.19
N ASN A 122 33.57 -3.79 25.77
CA ASN A 122 33.41 -3.85 27.22
C ASN A 122 34.26 -4.95 27.84
N LYS A 123 34.31 -6.12 27.22
CA LYS A 123 35.20 -7.22 27.66
C LYS A 123 36.69 -6.81 27.58
N GLU A 124 37.08 -6.10 26.54
CA GLU A 124 38.46 -5.60 26.43
C GLU A 124 38.80 -4.58 27.55
N ILE A 125 37.89 -3.66 27.82
CA ILE A 125 38.04 -2.69 28.90
C ILE A 125 38.15 -3.41 30.27
N LEU A 126 37.33 -4.40 30.51
CA LEU A 126 37.42 -5.18 31.74
C LEU A 126 38.73 -5.94 31.88
N LYS A 127 39.26 -6.49 30.78
CA LYS A 127 40.57 -7.13 30.77
C LYS A 127 41.70 -6.13 31.08
N LEU A 128 41.65 -4.93 30.48
CA LEU A 128 42.62 -3.87 30.71
C LEU A 128 42.56 -3.38 32.16
N GLU A 129 41.41 -3.20 32.72
CA GLU A 129 41.20 -2.83 34.12
C GLU A 129 41.76 -3.89 35.08
N LYS A 130 41.53 -5.16 34.78
CA LYS A 130 42.06 -6.26 35.56
C LYS A 130 43.59 -6.31 35.50
N LEU A 131 44.17 -6.16 34.33
CA LEU A 131 45.62 -6.07 34.16
C LEU A 131 46.23 -4.88 34.91
N LYS A 132 45.57 -3.73 34.83
CA LYS A 132 45.96 -2.54 35.56
C LYS A 132 45.91 -2.74 37.06
N TYR A 133 44.83 -3.35 37.56
CA TYR A 133 44.69 -3.71 38.97
C TYR A 133 45.78 -4.68 39.46
N ASP A 134 46.03 -5.73 38.70
CA ASP A 134 47.06 -6.69 39.01
C ASP A 134 48.45 -6.08 39.02
N PHE A 135 48.71 -5.16 38.07
CA PHE A 135 49.95 -4.39 38.01
C PHE A 135 50.15 -3.50 39.26
N PHE A 136 49.10 -2.76 39.64
CA PHE A 136 49.15 -1.91 40.82
C PHE A 136 49.28 -2.74 42.12
N LYS A 137 48.67 -3.86 42.19
CA LYS A 137 48.75 -4.80 43.31
C LYS A 137 50.14 -5.38 43.43
N GLY A 138 50.74 -5.79 42.31
CA GLY A 138 52.09 -6.28 42.24
C GLY A 138 53.15 -5.23 42.63
N ALA A 139 53.00 -4.04 42.03
CA ALA A 139 53.89 -2.91 42.35
C ALA A 139 53.77 -2.47 43.80
N SER A 140 52.56 -2.43 44.35
CA SER A 140 52.33 -2.12 45.77
C SER A 140 52.92 -3.19 46.71
N HIS A 141 52.91 -4.43 46.29
CA HIS A 141 53.51 -5.52 47.06
C HIS A 141 55.02 -5.46 47.03
N GLU A 142 55.63 -5.16 45.89
CA GLU A 142 57.09 -4.96 45.73
C GLU A 142 57.58 -3.75 46.51
N LEU A 143 56.80 -2.69 46.57
CA LEU A 143 57.15 -1.46 47.34
C LEU A 143 57.01 -1.68 48.85
N LYS A 144 56.28 -2.67 49.30
CA LYS A 144 56.13 -3.01 50.73
C LYS A 144 57.18 -3.95 51.25
N THR A 145 57.89 -4.67 50.40
CA THR A 145 59.03 -5.53 50.79
C THR A 145 60.33 -4.71 50.78
N PRO A 146 60.91 -4.48 51.93
CA PRO A 146 62.24 -3.82 52.01
C PRO A 146 63.37 -4.64 51.40
#